data_d792a16f1a457be0ce10b92b205abbae
#
_entry.id   d792a16f1a457be0ce10b92b205abbae
#
_cell.length_a   1.000
_cell.length_b   1.000
_cell.length_c   1.000
_cell.angle_alpha   90.00
_cell.angle_beta   90.00
_cell.angle_gamma   90.00
#
_symmetry.space_group_name_H-M   'P 1'
#
loop_
_entity.id
_entity.type
_entity.pdbx_description
1 polymer ?
#
loop_
_entity_poly.entity_id
_entity_poly.type
_entity_poly.pdbx_seq_one_letter_code
_entity_poly.pdbx_strand_id
1 'polypeptide(L)'
;MSEACFTAADILLPAASVPLDPWACIAVDQFTSQPEYWQRAEARAEGRPSTLHIVLPEAYLGTPQEDARLQSIRRTMDEYRHTVLTRKVHGYVYVERTQMDGTVRQGLVGAVDLDAYDYAKGSQPAIRPSESTVVERIPPRLKVRRGATLETPHVMMLADDADRTLIEPIGLVKDQLPPLYDGELMLGGGRLRGWAVEDPALIAQIDAALAKLADPAAFANRWPAAKGQQPMVLAVGDGNHSLATAKAYWEELKPTLSEEQRKTHPARWCLAEVCNVHSPAIEIEPIHRVVFGVAAKELYAALDAWDQQQGSSATMSDQRLRLADAYGECAVALANPPAPLTVGSVEAFLADYLPKHPGVTVDYIHGESAAIALAANPAKPATAILLPDFAKADLFKGVVLGGVLPRKTFSMGHAEEKRYYNECRVIGL
;
A
#
# COMPACT_ATOMS: atom_id res chain seq x y z
N MET A 1 7.36 -23.12 16.01
CA MET A 1 6.51 -22.67 14.90
C MET A 1 6.67 -21.16 14.87
N SER A 2 6.94 -20.56 13.71
CA SER A 2 6.95 -19.10 13.58
C SER A 2 5.54 -18.59 13.91
N GLU A 3 5.42 -17.55 14.76
CA GLU A 3 4.13 -16.89 14.97
C GLU A 3 3.61 -16.38 13.61
N ALA A 4 2.29 -16.49 13.39
CA ALA A 4 1.68 -16.04 12.14
C ALA A 4 1.88 -14.52 12.01
N CYS A 5 2.31 -14.05 10.83
CA CYS A 5 2.54 -12.63 10.60
C CYS A 5 1.24 -11.81 10.40
N PHE A 6 0.10 -12.49 10.25
CA PHE A 6 -1.25 -11.93 10.17
C PHE A 6 -2.21 -12.79 10.96
N THR A 7 -3.07 -12.20 11.78
CA THR A 7 -3.90 -12.93 12.75
C THR A 7 -5.24 -12.25 12.97
N ALA A 8 -6.18 -13.01 13.54
CA ALA A 8 -7.43 -12.49 14.08
C ALA A 8 -7.19 -11.36 15.09
N ALA A 9 -8.12 -10.41 15.19
CA ALA A 9 -8.00 -9.24 16.04
C ALA A 9 -9.31 -8.88 16.74
N ASP A 10 -9.19 -8.05 17.77
CA ASP A 10 -10.31 -7.33 18.36
C ASP A 10 -10.62 -6.08 17.53
N ILE A 11 -11.57 -6.21 16.62
CA ILE A 11 -11.95 -5.15 15.69
C ILE A 11 -13.18 -4.43 16.19
N LEU A 12 -13.10 -3.11 16.31
CA LEU A 12 -14.17 -2.24 16.78
C LEU A 12 -14.90 -1.63 15.57
N LEU A 13 -16.22 -1.56 15.68
CA LEU A 13 -17.09 -1.00 14.66
C LEU A 13 -18.12 -0.04 15.30
N PRO A 14 -18.58 0.99 14.57
CA PRO A 14 -19.63 1.86 15.04
C PRO A 14 -20.95 1.08 15.24
N ALA A 15 -21.87 1.65 16.00
CA ALA A 15 -23.22 1.11 16.13
C ALA A 15 -23.85 0.87 14.75
N ALA A 16 -24.70 -0.15 14.60
CA ALA A 16 -25.31 -0.51 13.32
C ALA A 16 -26.18 0.62 12.71
N SER A 17 -26.59 1.57 13.52
CA SER A 17 -27.35 2.76 13.09
C SER A 17 -26.48 3.85 12.44
N VAL A 18 -25.15 3.75 12.54
CA VAL A 18 -24.24 4.71 11.90
C VAL A 18 -24.01 4.28 10.46
N PRO A 19 -24.45 5.09 9.48
CA PRO A 19 -24.29 4.75 8.07
C PRO A 19 -22.82 4.90 7.63
N LEU A 20 -22.40 4.14 6.61
CA LEU A 20 -21.04 4.22 6.07
C LEU A 20 -20.71 5.62 5.51
N ASP A 21 -21.62 6.26 4.81
CA ASP A 21 -21.56 7.70 4.52
C ASP A 21 -22.37 8.44 5.61
N PRO A 22 -21.77 9.14 6.54
CA PRO A 22 -20.44 9.78 6.59
C PRO A 22 -19.36 9.06 7.42
N TRP A 23 -19.60 7.86 7.93
CA TRP A 23 -18.65 7.20 8.83
C TRP A 23 -17.28 6.99 8.19
N ALA A 24 -17.25 6.28 7.05
CA ALA A 24 -16.01 5.89 6.41
C ALA A 24 -15.46 7.02 5.54
N CYS A 25 -14.27 7.53 5.85
CA CYS A 25 -13.55 8.47 5.00
C CYS A 25 -12.34 7.82 4.31
N ILE A 26 -11.91 8.39 3.18
CA ILE A 26 -10.78 7.88 2.41
C ILE A 26 -9.45 8.03 3.17
N ALA A 27 -8.45 7.24 2.79
CA ALA A 27 -7.10 7.31 3.29
C ALA A 27 -6.53 8.75 3.26
N VAL A 28 -5.94 9.18 4.37
CA VAL A 28 -5.54 10.58 4.62
C VAL A 28 -4.41 11.10 3.75
N ASP A 29 -3.68 10.22 3.08
CA ASP A 29 -2.59 10.55 2.15
C ASP A 29 -3.07 10.84 0.72
N GLN A 30 -4.40 10.73 0.50
CA GLN A 30 -5.02 11.10 -0.77
C GLN A 30 -5.44 12.57 -0.78
N PHE A 31 -5.58 13.15 -1.96
CA PHE A 31 -6.05 14.53 -2.16
C PHE A 31 -5.30 15.59 -1.33
N THR A 32 -3.99 15.39 -1.10
CA THR A 32 -3.16 16.26 -0.24
C THR A 32 -3.01 17.68 -0.78
N SER A 33 -3.10 17.84 -2.11
CA SER A 33 -3.08 19.16 -2.80
C SER A 33 -4.46 19.68 -3.17
N GLN A 34 -5.53 19.05 -2.69
CA GLN A 34 -6.93 19.39 -3.01
C GLN A 34 -7.73 19.66 -1.71
N PRO A 35 -7.52 20.80 -1.06
CA PRO A 35 -8.18 21.11 0.21
C PRO A 35 -9.71 21.12 0.11
N GLU A 36 -10.26 21.43 -1.07
CA GLU A 36 -11.70 21.39 -1.35
C GLU A 36 -12.31 19.99 -1.24
N TYR A 37 -11.53 18.93 -1.48
CA TYR A 37 -11.98 17.55 -1.22
C TYR A 37 -12.25 17.35 0.28
N TRP A 38 -11.28 17.74 1.11
CA TRP A 38 -11.40 17.59 2.56
C TRP A 38 -12.48 18.48 3.16
N GLN A 39 -12.69 19.70 2.64
CA GLN A 39 -13.81 20.55 3.03
C GLN A 39 -15.17 19.90 2.74
N ARG A 40 -15.32 19.23 1.59
CA ARG A 40 -16.55 18.46 1.27
C ARG A 40 -16.73 17.26 2.20
N ALA A 41 -15.64 16.55 2.55
CA ALA A 41 -15.66 15.45 3.49
C ALA A 41 -16.05 15.93 4.91
N GLU A 42 -15.49 17.05 5.37
CA GLU A 42 -15.84 17.69 6.65
C GLU A 42 -17.31 18.08 6.70
N ALA A 43 -17.84 18.68 5.64
CA ALA A 43 -19.26 19.03 5.54
C ALA A 43 -20.19 17.79 5.58
N ARG A 44 -19.76 16.65 5.01
CA ARG A 44 -20.49 15.37 5.11
C ARG A 44 -20.48 14.81 6.52
N ALA A 45 -19.39 14.97 7.26
CA ALA A 45 -19.19 14.47 8.61
C ALA A 45 -19.78 15.39 9.70
N GLU A 46 -20.18 16.63 9.36
CA GLU A 46 -20.64 17.62 10.34
C GLU A 46 -21.82 17.10 11.17
N GLY A 47 -21.67 17.14 12.48
CA GLY A 47 -22.68 16.71 13.45
C GLY A 47 -22.96 15.20 13.49
N ARG A 48 -22.15 14.38 12.82
CA ARG A 48 -22.31 12.92 12.71
C ARG A 48 -21.01 12.19 13.07
N PRO A 49 -21.07 10.96 13.60
CA PRO A 49 -19.87 10.15 13.78
C PRO A 49 -19.16 9.91 12.44
N SER A 50 -17.83 10.11 12.42
CA SER A 50 -16.99 9.87 11.25
C SER A 50 -15.57 9.52 11.65
N THR A 51 -14.93 8.61 10.90
CA THR A 51 -13.50 8.34 11.05
C THR A 51 -12.66 9.58 10.75
N LEU A 52 -13.17 10.54 9.97
CA LEU A 52 -12.51 11.82 9.74
C LEU A 52 -12.21 12.60 11.03
N HIS A 53 -12.97 12.38 12.09
CA HIS A 53 -12.77 13.02 13.40
C HIS A 53 -11.65 12.37 14.23
N ILE A 54 -11.18 11.19 13.84
CA ILE A 54 -10.12 10.42 14.53
C ILE A 54 -8.88 10.19 13.67
N VAL A 55 -8.80 10.83 12.50
CA VAL A 55 -7.63 10.82 11.61
C VAL A 55 -7.21 12.24 11.26
N LEU A 56 -5.96 12.42 10.82
CA LEU A 56 -5.46 13.71 10.34
C LEU A 56 -5.18 13.62 8.84
N PRO A 57 -5.97 14.27 7.97
CA PRO A 57 -5.63 14.38 6.55
C PRO A 57 -4.26 15.03 6.35
N GLU A 58 -3.43 14.46 5.49
CA GLU A 58 -2.06 14.93 5.27
C GLU A 58 -2.00 16.36 4.69
N ALA A 59 -3.09 16.83 4.09
CA ALA A 59 -3.25 18.23 3.69
C ALA A 59 -3.08 19.23 4.86
N TYR A 60 -3.23 18.76 6.11
CA TYR A 60 -3.08 19.59 7.32
C TYR A 60 -1.75 19.39 8.05
N LEU A 61 -0.89 18.46 7.61
CA LEU A 61 0.45 18.27 8.18
C LEU A 61 1.32 19.51 7.96
N GLY A 62 2.03 19.94 9.01
CA GLY A 62 2.90 21.13 8.96
C GLY A 62 2.15 22.46 8.89
N THR A 63 0.81 22.46 8.97
CA THR A 63 0.01 23.71 8.99
C THR A 63 -0.14 24.23 10.42
N PRO A 64 -0.48 25.52 10.60
CA PRO A 64 -0.77 26.09 11.93
C PRO A 64 -1.93 25.41 12.68
N GLN A 65 -2.77 24.65 11.97
CA GLN A 65 -3.93 23.95 12.54
C GLN A 65 -3.58 22.56 13.08
N GLU A 66 -2.41 22.00 12.78
CA GLU A 66 -2.04 20.61 13.08
C GLU A 66 -2.20 20.27 14.56
N ASP A 67 -1.61 21.07 15.46
CA ASP A 67 -1.64 20.76 16.90
C ASP A 67 -3.06 20.80 17.51
N ALA A 68 -3.86 21.77 17.09
CA ALA A 68 -5.26 21.85 17.53
C ALA A 68 -6.08 20.66 17.02
N ARG A 69 -5.87 20.26 15.76
CA ARG A 69 -6.52 19.06 15.20
C ARG A 69 -6.09 17.80 15.94
N LEU A 70 -4.81 17.61 16.22
CA LEU A 70 -4.31 16.45 16.98
C LEU A 70 -4.91 16.34 18.38
N GLN A 71 -5.04 17.45 19.08
CA GLN A 71 -5.71 17.46 20.40
C GLN A 71 -7.18 17.06 20.29
N SER A 72 -7.90 17.57 19.28
CA SER A 72 -9.28 17.20 19.01
C SER A 72 -9.42 15.72 18.68
N ILE A 73 -8.57 15.20 17.78
CA ILE A 73 -8.53 13.79 17.36
C ILE A 73 -8.39 12.87 18.59
N ARG A 74 -7.40 13.12 19.46
CA ARG A 74 -7.16 12.28 20.64
C ARG A 74 -8.37 12.26 21.57
N ARG A 75 -8.97 13.41 21.84
CA ARG A 75 -10.20 13.51 22.64
C ARG A 75 -11.37 12.74 22.01
N THR A 76 -11.54 12.88 20.68
CA THR A 76 -12.59 12.17 19.96
C THR A 76 -12.34 10.67 19.91
N MET A 77 -11.09 10.21 19.82
CA MET A 77 -10.76 8.78 19.94
C MET A 77 -11.25 8.21 21.28
N ASP A 78 -10.98 8.90 22.38
CA ASP A 78 -11.42 8.47 23.71
C ASP A 78 -12.95 8.50 23.82
N GLU A 79 -13.61 9.51 23.31
CA GLU A 79 -15.07 9.58 23.26
C GLU A 79 -15.67 8.43 22.44
N TYR A 80 -15.15 8.19 21.22
CA TYR A 80 -15.67 7.16 20.30
C TYR A 80 -15.54 5.74 20.86
N ARG A 81 -14.48 5.46 21.63
CA ARG A 81 -14.35 4.17 22.33
C ARG A 81 -15.52 3.83 23.22
N HIS A 82 -16.21 4.83 23.78
CA HIS A 82 -17.29 4.64 24.75
C HIS A 82 -18.68 4.94 24.19
N THR A 83 -18.78 5.72 23.11
CA THR A 83 -20.09 6.21 22.62
C THR A 83 -20.45 5.72 21.22
N VAL A 84 -19.47 5.55 20.33
CA VAL A 84 -19.69 5.24 18.90
C VAL A 84 -19.31 3.81 18.57
N LEU A 85 -18.14 3.35 19.00
CA LEU A 85 -17.58 2.03 18.68
C LEU A 85 -18.16 0.95 19.63
N THR A 86 -19.44 0.64 19.44
CA THR A 86 -20.20 -0.23 20.35
C THR A 86 -20.27 -1.69 19.89
N ARG A 87 -19.81 -2.01 18.69
CA ARG A 87 -19.74 -3.39 18.20
C ARG A 87 -18.28 -3.86 18.15
N LYS A 88 -18.08 -5.15 18.40
CA LYS A 88 -16.76 -5.78 18.40
C LYS A 88 -16.82 -7.11 17.66
N VAL A 89 -15.80 -7.38 16.85
CA VAL A 89 -15.54 -8.66 16.22
C VAL A 89 -14.27 -9.25 16.81
N HIS A 90 -14.31 -10.51 17.24
CA HIS A 90 -13.16 -11.27 17.74
C HIS A 90 -12.68 -12.25 16.66
N GLY A 91 -12.04 -11.73 15.62
CA GLY A 91 -11.68 -12.54 14.46
C GLY A 91 -11.17 -11.69 13.32
N TYR A 92 -11.69 -11.95 12.15
CA TYR A 92 -11.44 -11.15 10.95
C TYR A 92 -12.72 -10.50 10.46
N VAL A 93 -12.58 -9.48 9.60
CA VAL A 93 -13.71 -8.97 8.81
C VAL A 93 -13.43 -9.28 7.34
N TYR A 94 -14.29 -10.09 6.72
CA TYR A 94 -14.29 -10.25 5.27
C TYR A 94 -14.97 -9.05 4.64
N VAL A 95 -14.32 -8.43 3.65
CA VAL A 95 -14.81 -7.22 2.99
C VAL A 95 -14.92 -7.39 1.49
N GLU A 96 -15.95 -6.78 0.92
CA GLU A 96 -16.11 -6.60 -0.53
C GLU A 96 -16.26 -5.12 -0.84
N ARG A 97 -15.33 -4.59 -1.62
CA ARG A 97 -15.37 -3.24 -2.15
C ARG A 97 -15.77 -3.26 -3.62
N THR A 98 -16.96 -2.75 -3.94
CA THR A 98 -17.34 -2.48 -5.33
C THR A 98 -16.68 -1.19 -5.78
N GLN A 99 -15.79 -1.28 -6.77
CA GLN A 99 -15.04 -0.17 -7.34
C GLN A 99 -15.90 0.61 -8.35
N MET A 100 -15.36 1.72 -8.89
CA MET A 100 -16.13 2.60 -9.79
C MET A 100 -16.48 1.92 -11.12
N ASP A 101 -15.66 1.00 -11.58
CA ASP A 101 -15.88 0.19 -12.79
C ASP A 101 -16.85 -0.99 -12.58
N GLY A 102 -17.32 -1.19 -11.34
CA GLY A 102 -18.21 -2.28 -10.94
C GLY A 102 -17.49 -3.57 -10.54
N THR A 103 -16.16 -3.64 -10.64
CA THR A 103 -15.41 -4.79 -10.13
C THR A 103 -15.48 -4.87 -8.62
N VAL A 104 -15.37 -6.09 -8.08
CA VAL A 104 -15.45 -6.32 -6.63
C VAL A 104 -14.10 -6.79 -6.11
N ARG A 105 -13.44 -5.93 -5.32
CA ARG A 105 -12.25 -6.29 -4.58
C ARG A 105 -12.64 -6.99 -3.29
N GLN A 106 -12.09 -8.18 -3.09
CA GLN A 106 -12.24 -8.98 -1.88
C GLN A 106 -11.04 -8.80 -0.98
N GLY A 107 -11.27 -8.68 0.33
CA GLY A 107 -10.21 -8.51 1.31
C GLY A 107 -10.56 -9.15 2.65
N LEU A 108 -9.54 -9.34 3.47
CA LEU A 108 -9.65 -9.83 4.83
C LEU A 108 -8.97 -8.83 5.78
N VAL A 109 -9.74 -8.22 6.68
CA VAL A 109 -9.22 -7.28 7.68
C VAL A 109 -8.84 -8.06 8.94
N GLY A 110 -7.60 -7.88 9.38
CA GLY A 110 -7.03 -8.49 10.58
C GLY A 110 -5.79 -7.73 11.03
N ALA A 111 -5.02 -8.26 11.96
CA ALA A 111 -3.84 -7.62 12.51
C ALA A 111 -2.54 -8.22 11.96
N VAL A 112 -1.65 -7.40 11.44
CA VAL A 112 -0.28 -7.76 11.07
C VAL A 112 0.66 -7.56 12.25
N ASP A 113 1.58 -8.51 12.45
CA ASP A 113 2.62 -8.43 13.47
C ASP A 113 3.76 -7.51 13.00
N LEU A 114 3.96 -6.40 13.68
CA LEU A 114 5.04 -5.47 13.37
C LEU A 114 6.43 -6.05 13.65
N ASP A 115 6.56 -7.11 14.44
CA ASP A 115 7.82 -7.83 14.60
C ASP A 115 8.16 -8.71 13.39
N ALA A 116 7.16 -9.08 12.58
CA ALA A 116 7.34 -9.77 11.31
C ALA A 116 7.54 -8.81 10.11
N TYR A 117 7.52 -7.49 10.33
CA TYR A 117 7.71 -6.45 9.33
C TYR A 117 9.01 -5.66 9.56
N ASP A 118 9.74 -5.41 8.49
CA ASP A 118 10.88 -4.51 8.49
C ASP A 118 11.01 -3.82 7.13
N TYR A 119 11.26 -2.51 7.15
CA TYR A 119 11.45 -1.68 5.95
C TYR A 119 12.90 -1.28 5.72
N ALA A 120 13.83 -1.78 6.53
CA ALA A 120 15.26 -1.54 6.34
C ALA A 120 15.74 -2.16 5.02
N LYS A 121 16.62 -1.45 4.32
CA LYS A 121 17.18 -1.92 3.04
C LYS A 121 17.91 -3.24 3.22
N GLY A 122 17.50 -4.25 2.46
CA GLY A 122 18.11 -5.58 2.49
C GLY A 122 17.56 -6.53 3.55
N SER A 123 16.62 -6.09 4.41
CA SER A 123 15.93 -6.98 5.34
C SER A 123 15.02 -7.95 4.57
N GLN A 124 14.81 -9.14 5.14
CA GLN A 124 14.05 -10.22 4.51
C GLN A 124 13.02 -10.81 5.46
N PRO A 125 12.14 -10.01 6.09
CA PRO A 125 11.10 -10.51 6.98
C PRO A 125 9.94 -11.15 6.21
N ALA A 126 8.98 -11.72 6.95
CA ALA A 126 7.77 -12.30 6.36
C ALA A 126 6.85 -11.25 5.71
N ILE A 127 6.85 -10.03 6.22
CA ILE A 127 6.14 -8.87 5.63
C ILE A 127 7.17 -7.88 5.10
N ARG A 128 7.10 -7.58 3.81
CA ARG A 128 8.06 -6.66 3.16
C ARG A 128 7.35 -5.46 2.53
N PRO A 129 7.96 -4.26 2.56
CA PRO A 129 7.47 -3.14 1.76
C PRO A 129 7.62 -3.48 0.27
N SER A 130 6.66 -3.06 -0.55
CA SER A 130 6.80 -3.17 -2.00
C SER A 130 7.74 -2.10 -2.57
N GLU A 131 7.72 -0.90 -2.00
CA GLU A 131 8.53 0.23 -2.42
C GLU A 131 9.40 0.76 -1.28
N SER A 132 10.49 1.44 -1.63
CA SER A 132 11.39 2.06 -0.67
C SER A 132 10.66 3.07 0.22
N THR A 133 10.77 2.90 1.52
CA THR A 133 10.21 3.81 2.53
C THR A 133 11.06 5.08 2.62
N VAL A 134 10.41 6.24 2.53
CA VAL A 134 11.04 7.55 2.73
C VAL A 134 11.08 7.84 4.23
N VAL A 135 12.23 7.63 4.85
CA VAL A 135 12.41 7.73 6.31
C VAL A 135 12.05 9.12 6.83
N GLU A 136 12.33 10.17 6.07
CA GLU A 136 12.02 11.58 6.39
C GLU A 136 10.49 11.85 6.50
N ARG A 137 9.67 10.98 5.94
CA ARG A 137 8.22 11.07 6.04
C ARG A 137 7.64 10.43 7.31
N ILE A 138 8.44 9.66 8.05
CA ILE A 138 7.99 8.98 9.27
C ILE A 138 7.77 9.96 10.43
N PRO A 139 8.69 10.89 10.77
CA PRO A 139 8.56 11.72 11.97
C PRO A 139 7.26 12.53 12.08
N PRO A 140 6.73 13.19 11.03
CA PRO A 140 5.45 13.89 11.12
C PRO A 140 4.27 12.94 11.42
N ARG A 141 4.25 11.76 10.80
CA ARG A 141 3.20 10.74 11.01
C ARG A 141 3.32 10.08 12.38
N LEU A 142 4.54 9.92 12.88
CA LEU A 142 4.81 9.41 14.21
C LEU A 142 4.25 10.36 15.30
N LYS A 143 4.33 11.69 15.07
CA LYS A 143 3.69 12.69 15.93
C LYS A 143 2.16 12.48 16.02
N VAL A 144 1.52 12.12 14.90
CA VAL A 144 0.08 11.79 14.87
C VAL A 144 -0.20 10.52 15.68
N ARG A 145 0.62 9.46 15.50
CA ARG A 145 0.39 8.16 16.15
C ARG A 145 0.72 8.18 17.64
N ARG A 146 1.69 8.97 18.09
CA ARG A 146 1.98 9.13 19.52
C ARG A 146 0.79 9.68 20.28
N GLY A 147 0.35 8.96 21.30
CA GLY A 147 -0.81 9.32 22.12
C GLY A 147 -2.18 9.04 21.47
N ALA A 148 -2.20 8.36 20.32
CA ALA A 148 -3.42 7.81 19.77
C ALA A 148 -3.85 6.56 20.58
N THR A 149 -5.12 6.47 20.94
CA THR A 149 -5.70 5.31 21.64
C THR A 149 -6.35 4.33 20.68
N LEU A 150 -6.68 4.79 19.48
CA LEU A 150 -7.27 4.01 18.39
C LEU A 150 -6.40 4.08 17.13
N GLU A 151 -6.50 3.06 16.30
CA GLU A 151 -6.12 3.12 14.90
C GLU A 151 -7.30 2.74 14.01
N THR A 152 -7.30 3.24 12.81
CA THR A 152 -8.15 2.82 11.72
C THR A 152 -7.26 2.65 10.48
N PRO A 153 -7.28 1.47 9.82
CA PRO A 153 -6.26 1.15 8.83
C PRO A 153 -6.63 1.65 7.44
N HIS A 154 -5.62 2.12 6.71
CA HIS A 154 -5.69 2.18 5.25
C HIS A 154 -4.64 1.29 4.57
N VAL A 155 -3.83 0.57 5.36
CA VAL A 155 -2.81 -0.33 4.83
C VAL A 155 -3.48 -1.49 4.10
N MET A 156 -3.10 -1.65 2.84
CA MET A 156 -3.49 -2.78 2.01
C MET A 156 -2.27 -3.69 1.79
N MET A 157 -2.41 -4.93 2.24
CA MET A 157 -1.41 -5.98 2.07
C MET A 157 -1.78 -6.85 0.89
N LEU A 158 -0.78 -7.37 0.20
CA LEU A 158 -0.97 -8.32 -0.89
C LEU A 158 -0.41 -9.69 -0.48
N ALA A 159 -1.23 -10.72 -0.68
CA ALA A 159 -0.81 -12.12 -0.61
C ALA A 159 -0.63 -12.66 -2.03
N ASP A 160 0.41 -13.46 -2.24
CA ASP A 160 0.67 -14.13 -3.52
C ASP A 160 0.08 -15.56 -3.49
N ASP A 161 -1.25 -15.62 -3.39
CA ASP A 161 -2.04 -16.85 -3.26
C ASP A 161 -2.68 -17.24 -4.60
N ALA A 162 -1.88 -17.83 -5.49
CA ALA A 162 -2.34 -18.27 -6.81
C ALA A 162 -3.43 -19.37 -6.72
N ASP A 163 -3.42 -20.17 -5.67
CA ASP A 163 -4.38 -21.25 -5.42
C ASP A 163 -5.70 -20.74 -4.81
N ARG A 164 -5.78 -19.44 -4.46
CA ARG A 164 -6.97 -18.79 -3.89
C ARG A 164 -7.51 -19.49 -2.65
N THR A 165 -6.61 -19.76 -1.70
CA THR A 165 -6.93 -20.54 -0.49
C THR A 165 -7.18 -19.67 0.75
N LEU A 166 -6.78 -18.37 0.72
CA LEU A 166 -6.81 -17.48 1.86
C LEU A 166 -8.12 -16.69 1.98
N ILE A 167 -8.54 -16.01 0.93
CA ILE A 167 -9.64 -15.02 0.97
C ILE A 167 -10.90 -15.57 0.28
N GLU A 168 -10.75 -16.10 -0.91
CA GLU A 168 -11.85 -16.51 -1.76
C GLU A 168 -12.78 -17.57 -1.13
N PRO A 169 -12.27 -18.55 -0.35
CA PRO A 169 -13.15 -19.52 0.33
C PRO A 169 -14.10 -18.88 1.34
N ILE A 170 -13.68 -17.79 2.00
CA ILE A 170 -14.54 -17.03 2.91
C ILE A 170 -15.67 -16.36 2.13
N GLY A 171 -15.35 -15.79 0.95
CA GLY A 171 -16.34 -15.19 0.07
C GLY A 171 -17.42 -16.17 -0.40
N LEU A 172 -17.10 -17.45 -0.55
CA LEU A 172 -18.08 -18.49 -0.95
C LEU A 172 -19.12 -18.78 0.13
N VAL A 173 -18.79 -18.51 1.41
CA VAL A 173 -19.71 -18.78 2.54
C VAL A 173 -20.22 -17.48 3.20
N LYS A 174 -19.95 -16.33 2.63
CA LYS A 174 -20.27 -15.00 3.22
C LYS A 174 -21.74 -14.84 3.61
N ASP A 175 -22.65 -15.43 2.85
CA ASP A 175 -24.09 -15.33 3.11
C ASP A 175 -24.52 -16.10 4.36
N GLN A 176 -23.64 -16.91 4.93
CA GLN A 176 -23.80 -17.63 6.20
C GLN A 176 -23.15 -16.86 7.38
N LEU A 177 -22.37 -15.79 7.07
CA LEU A 177 -21.66 -15.01 8.09
C LEU A 177 -22.54 -13.83 8.58
N PRO A 178 -22.35 -13.40 9.84
CA PRO A 178 -23.03 -12.20 10.34
C PRO A 178 -22.63 -10.95 9.53
N PRO A 179 -23.61 -10.25 8.90
CA PRO A 179 -23.30 -9.00 8.20
C PRO A 179 -22.99 -7.89 9.19
N LEU A 180 -21.98 -7.08 8.87
CA LEU A 180 -21.54 -5.98 9.71
C LEU A 180 -21.99 -4.62 9.17
N TYR A 181 -21.80 -4.41 7.88
CA TYR A 181 -22.15 -3.17 7.19
C TYR A 181 -22.36 -3.41 5.71
N ASP A 182 -23.18 -2.57 5.11
CA ASP A 182 -23.43 -2.52 3.67
C ASP A 182 -23.90 -1.10 3.31
N GLY A 183 -23.15 -0.40 2.48
CA GLY A 183 -23.49 0.97 2.10
C GLY A 183 -22.52 1.62 1.13
N GLU A 184 -22.97 2.76 0.61
CA GLU A 184 -22.14 3.63 -0.22
C GLU A 184 -21.11 4.37 0.62
N LEU A 185 -19.95 4.60 0.04
CA LEU A 185 -18.86 5.40 0.63
C LEU A 185 -18.98 6.85 0.16
N MET A 186 -18.57 7.78 1.05
CA MET A 186 -18.67 9.20 0.74
C MET A 186 -17.87 9.60 -0.52
N LEU A 187 -18.33 10.66 -1.17
CA LEU A 187 -17.65 11.34 -2.28
C LEU A 187 -17.30 10.43 -3.47
N GLY A 188 -18.15 9.47 -3.78
CA GLY A 188 -17.97 8.60 -4.95
C GLY A 188 -17.05 7.41 -4.70
N GLY A 189 -16.78 7.07 -3.43
CA GLY A 189 -15.93 5.95 -3.05
C GLY A 189 -16.45 4.56 -3.43
N GLY A 190 -17.59 4.42 -4.10
CA GLY A 190 -18.24 3.13 -4.41
C GLY A 190 -18.93 2.53 -3.18
N ARG A 191 -19.11 1.20 -3.15
CA ARG A 191 -19.85 0.49 -2.11
C ARG A 191 -18.93 -0.44 -1.32
N LEU A 192 -19.12 -0.48 -0.01
CA LEU A 192 -18.38 -1.37 0.89
C LEU A 192 -19.37 -2.27 1.65
N ARG A 193 -19.06 -3.57 1.69
CA ARG A 193 -19.79 -4.58 2.47
C ARG A 193 -18.82 -5.33 3.37
N GLY A 194 -19.26 -5.74 4.55
CA GLY A 194 -18.43 -6.49 5.48
C GLY A 194 -19.19 -7.53 6.28
N TRP A 195 -18.51 -8.62 6.60
CA TRP A 195 -19.04 -9.74 7.39
C TRP A 195 -18.05 -10.17 8.46
N ALA A 196 -18.54 -10.57 9.63
CA ALA A 196 -17.72 -11.09 10.71
C ALA A 196 -17.27 -12.52 10.41
N VAL A 197 -15.98 -12.79 10.61
CA VAL A 197 -15.39 -14.13 10.53
C VAL A 197 -14.87 -14.50 11.92
N GLU A 198 -15.77 -15.07 12.74
CA GLU A 198 -15.51 -15.43 14.14
C GLU A 198 -15.58 -16.95 14.35
N ASP A 199 -16.01 -17.72 13.33
CA ASP A 199 -16.05 -19.17 13.38
C ASP A 199 -14.64 -19.76 13.51
N PRO A 200 -14.33 -20.52 14.57
CA PRO A 200 -13.01 -21.12 14.77
C PRO A 200 -12.54 -22.01 13.59
N ALA A 201 -13.46 -22.65 12.88
CA ALA A 201 -13.10 -23.50 11.74
C ALA A 201 -12.63 -22.65 10.54
N LEU A 202 -13.28 -21.50 10.29
CA LEU A 202 -12.86 -20.57 9.25
C LEU A 202 -11.54 -19.88 9.64
N ILE A 203 -11.36 -19.50 10.90
CA ILE A 203 -10.10 -18.96 11.41
C ILE A 203 -8.96 -19.97 11.21
N ALA A 204 -9.17 -21.23 11.58
CA ALA A 204 -8.18 -22.30 11.37
C ALA A 204 -7.86 -22.53 9.88
N GLN A 205 -8.84 -22.36 8.99
CA GLN A 205 -8.63 -22.43 7.53
C GLN A 205 -7.75 -21.28 7.04
N ILE A 206 -7.98 -20.05 7.53
CA ILE A 206 -7.14 -18.87 7.23
C ILE A 206 -5.71 -19.11 7.73
N ASP A 207 -5.54 -19.59 8.97
CA ASP A 207 -4.24 -19.90 9.55
C ASP A 207 -3.49 -20.96 8.74
N ALA A 208 -4.18 -22.00 8.27
CA ALA A 208 -3.60 -23.04 7.42
C ALA A 208 -3.16 -22.49 6.05
N ALA A 209 -3.94 -21.58 5.45
CA ALA A 209 -3.57 -20.92 4.20
C ALA A 209 -2.33 -20.02 4.38
N LEU A 210 -2.27 -19.26 5.46
CA LEU A 210 -1.08 -18.44 5.81
C LEU A 210 0.15 -19.31 6.05
N ALA A 211 -0.01 -20.45 6.77
CA ALA A 211 1.09 -21.40 7.00
C ALA A 211 1.61 -21.99 5.68
N LYS A 212 0.73 -22.26 4.71
CA LYS A 212 1.12 -22.72 3.37
C LYS A 212 1.93 -21.65 2.61
N LEU A 213 1.53 -20.37 2.69
CA LEU A 213 2.29 -19.26 2.09
C LEU A 213 3.65 -19.05 2.77
N ALA A 214 3.75 -19.37 4.06
CA ALA A 214 4.97 -19.28 4.85
C ALA A 214 5.87 -20.53 4.75
N ASP A 215 5.51 -21.54 3.96
CA ASP A 215 6.28 -22.79 3.84
C ASP A 215 7.61 -22.53 3.10
N PRO A 216 8.78 -22.80 3.74
CA PRO A 216 10.08 -22.55 3.13
C PRO A 216 10.37 -23.39 1.89
N ALA A 217 9.82 -24.60 1.80
CA ALA A 217 10.04 -25.49 0.66
C ALA A 217 9.23 -25.01 -0.54
N ALA A 218 7.97 -24.63 -0.34
CA ALA A 218 7.13 -24.03 -1.38
C ALA A 218 7.73 -22.71 -1.89
N PHE A 219 8.21 -21.86 -0.98
CA PHE A 219 8.89 -20.61 -1.32
C PHE A 219 10.15 -20.84 -2.14
N ALA A 220 11.04 -21.76 -1.71
CA ALA A 220 12.27 -22.09 -2.42
C ALA A 220 12.01 -22.71 -3.81
N ASN A 221 10.95 -23.50 -3.95
CA ASN A 221 10.54 -24.07 -5.25
C ASN A 221 10.05 -22.97 -6.20
N ARG A 222 9.29 -22.01 -5.70
CA ARG A 222 8.78 -20.88 -6.50
C ARG A 222 9.87 -19.88 -6.85
N TRP A 223 10.78 -19.62 -5.91
CA TRP A 223 11.85 -18.64 -6.02
C TRP A 223 13.23 -19.29 -5.79
N PRO A 224 13.75 -20.13 -6.73
CA PRO A 224 15.01 -20.84 -6.53
C PRO A 224 16.22 -19.94 -6.23
N ALA A 225 16.24 -18.73 -6.81
CA ALA A 225 17.29 -17.74 -6.55
C ALA A 225 17.24 -17.11 -5.15
N ALA A 226 16.10 -17.25 -4.46
CA ALA A 226 15.91 -16.79 -3.07
C ALA A 226 15.96 -17.95 -2.04
N LYS A 227 16.47 -19.10 -2.45
CA LYS A 227 16.62 -20.26 -1.56
C LYS A 227 17.44 -19.91 -0.32
N GLY A 228 16.88 -20.19 0.86
CA GLY A 228 17.50 -19.87 2.15
C GLY A 228 17.09 -18.53 2.74
N GLN A 229 16.36 -17.70 1.99
CA GLN A 229 15.69 -16.52 2.57
C GLN A 229 14.46 -16.94 3.38
N GLN A 230 14.06 -16.08 4.32
CA GLN A 230 12.75 -16.22 4.97
C GLN A 230 11.64 -16.04 3.93
N PRO A 231 10.62 -16.91 3.89
CA PRO A 231 9.47 -16.74 3.00
C PRO A 231 8.82 -15.37 3.18
N MET A 232 8.58 -14.68 2.07
CA MET A 232 7.75 -13.49 2.06
C MET A 232 6.29 -13.95 1.97
N VAL A 233 5.52 -13.68 3.01
CA VAL A 233 4.09 -14.05 3.11
C VAL A 233 3.22 -12.93 2.56
N LEU A 234 3.53 -11.68 2.95
CA LEU A 234 2.78 -10.49 2.56
C LEU A 234 3.72 -9.40 2.04
N ALA A 235 3.26 -8.69 1.01
CA ALA A 235 3.85 -7.44 0.56
C ALA A 235 2.92 -6.27 0.91
N VAL A 236 3.49 -5.11 1.26
CA VAL A 236 2.68 -3.89 1.41
C VAL A 236 2.31 -3.38 0.02
N GLY A 237 1.05 -3.44 -0.35
CA GLY A 237 0.55 -2.94 -1.63
C GLY A 237 0.32 -1.44 -1.62
N ASP A 238 -0.31 -0.93 -0.55
CA ASP A 238 -0.55 0.50 -0.32
C ASP A 238 -0.43 0.82 1.17
N GLY A 239 -0.09 2.07 1.51
CA GLY A 239 0.12 2.49 2.89
C GLY A 239 1.51 2.17 3.47
N ASN A 240 2.56 2.06 2.63
CA ASN A 240 3.94 1.78 3.08
C ASN A 240 4.40 2.71 4.22
N HIS A 241 4.14 4.02 4.13
CA HIS A 241 4.53 4.96 5.18
C HIS A 241 3.71 4.81 6.47
N SER A 242 2.43 4.42 6.37
CA SER A 242 1.60 4.14 7.54
C SER A 242 2.09 2.93 8.32
N LEU A 243 2.38 1.82 7.63
CA LEU A 243 2.90 0.64 8.30
C LEU A 243 4.30 0.89 8.89
N ALA A 244 5.17 1.59 8.15
CA ALA A 244 6.49 1.99 8.64
C ALA A 244 6.39 2.89 9.88
N THR A 245 5.41 3.80 9.93
CA THR A 245 5.14 4.64 11.11
C THR A 245 4.66 3.81 12.30
N ALA A 246 3.77 2.82 12.06
CA ALA A 246 3.33 1.91 13.11
C ALA A 246 4.51 1.10 13.67
N LYS A 247 5.39 0.60 12.80
CA LYS A 247 6.63 -0.08 13.19
C LYS A 247 7.55 0.81 14.01
N ALA A 248 7.80 2.05 13.54
CA ALA A 248 8.65 2.99 14.26
C ALA A 248 8.10 3.29 15.66
N TYR A 249 6.79 3.47 15.79
CA TYR A 249 6.14 3.67 17.09
C TYR A 249 6.28 2.44 18.00
N TRP A 250 6.12 1.24 17.45
CA TRP A 250 6.33 0.00 18.20
C TRP A 250 7.78 -0.12 18.69
N GLU A 251 8.76 0.18 17.86
CA GLU A 251 10.18 0.15 18.24
C GLU A 251 10.55 1.21 19.30
N GLU A 252 9.85 2.36 19.34
CA GLU A 252 9.99 3.33 20.43
C GLU A 252 9.43 2.81 21.76
N LEU A 253 8.34 2.06 21.73
CA LEU A 253 7.70 1.52 22.93
C LEU A 253 8.43 0.29 23.49
N LYS A 254 8.92 -0.58 22.62
CA LYS A 254 9.55 -1.86 22.99
C LYS A 254 10.56 -1.77 24.14
N PRO A 255 11.52 -0.80 24.16
CA PRO A 255 12.48 -0.70 25.25
C PRO A 255 11.87 -0.37 26.61
N THR A 256 10.68 0.21 26.64
CA THR A 256 10.00 0.61 27.88
C THR A 256 9.14 -0.51 28.49
N LEU A 257 8.96 -1.62 27.77
CA LEU A 257 8.10 -2.73 28.11
C LEU A 257 8.90 -3.96 28.58
N SER A 258 8.34 -4.69 29.56
CA SER A 258 8.86 -6.01 29.92
C SER A 258 8.66 -7.00 28.77
N GLU A 259 9.37 -8.13 28.79
CA GLU A 259 9.27 -9.17 27.77
C GLU A 259 7.82 -9.70 27.65
N GLU A 260 7.13 -9.88 28.79
CA GLU A 260 5.75 -10.34 28.81
C GLU A 260 4.79 -9.30 28.23
N GLN A 261 4.98 -8.03 28.59
CA GLN A 261 4.19 -6.93 28.02
C GLN A 261 4.38 -6.81 26.50
N ARG A 262 5.59 -7.04 25.95
CA ARG A 262 5.84 -7.00 24.51
C ARG A 262 5.02 -8.01 23.73
N LYS A 263 4.74 -9.19 24.31
CA LYS A 263 3.95 -10.25 23.64
C LYS A 263 2.49 -9.85 23.45
N THR A 264 1.94 -9.07 24.37
CA THR A 264 0.49 -8.77 24.42
C THR A 264 0.15 -7.31 24.17
N HIS A 265 1.16 -6.42 24.08
CA HIS A 265 0.91 -5.00 23.91
C HIS A 265 0.20 -4.71 22.58
N PRO A 266 -0.92 -3.99 22.56
CA PRO A 266 -1.72 -3.78 21.34
C PRO A 266 -0.94 -3.04 20.23
N ALA A 267 0.02 -2.17 20.56
CA ALA A 267 0.84 -1.47 19.59
C ALA A 267 1.84 -2.37 18.83
N ARG A 268 2.06 -3.63 19.25
CA ARG A 268 2.82 -4.63 18.47
C ARG A 268 2.14 -4.95 17.14
N TRP A 269 0.84 -4.80 17.10
CA TRP A 269 0.01 -5.19 15.97
C TRP A 269 -0.49 -3.95 15.22
N CYS A 270 -0.76 -4.10 13.94
CA CYS A 270 -1.37 -3.06 13.12
C CYS A 270 -2.51 -3.66 12.30
N LEU A 271 -3.69 -3.04 12.36
CA LEU A 271 -4.84 -3.48 11.56
C LEU A 271 -4.57 -3.21 10.08
N ALA A 272 -4.81 -4.18 9.21
CA ALA A 272 -4.61 -4.09 7.77
C ALA A 272 -5.64 -4.93 7.01
N GLU A 273 -5.87 -4.59 5.74
CA GLU A 273 -6.65 -5.39 4.80
C GLU A 273 -5.69 -6.20 3.94
N VAL A 274 -5.84 -7.52 3.92
CA VAL A 274 -5.11 -8.42 3.01
C VAL A 274 -5.97 -8.72 1.81
N CYS A 275 -5.41 -8.51 0.61
CA CYS A 275 -6.01 -8.84 -0.68
C CYS A 275 -5.14 -9.85 -1.42
N ASN A 276 -5.76 -10.67 -2.28
CA ASN A 276 -5.02 -11.55 -3.16
C ASN A 276 -4.53 -10.77 -4.39
N VAL A 277 -3.22 -10.75 -4.66
CA VAL A 277 -2.67 -10.06 -5.84
C VAL A 277 -3.24 -10.62 -7.15
N HIS A 278 -3.67 -11.88 -7.16
CA HIS A 278 -4.28 -12.53 -8.32
C HIS A 278 -5.76 -12.16 -8.53
N SER A 279 -6.37 -11.37 -7.63
CA SER A 279 -7.74 -10.88 -7.83
C SER A 279 -7.82 -10.02 -9.10
N PRO A 280 -8.85 -10.20 -9.95
CA PRO A 280 -9.04 -9.33 -11.12
C PRO A 280 -9.26 -7.86 -10.74
N ALA A 281 -9.82 -7.59 -9.57
CA ALA A 281 -10.05 -6.25 -9.05
C ALA A 281 -8.80 -5.55 -8.47
N ILE A 282 -7.66 -6.21 -8.43
CA ILE A 282 -6.38 -5.56 -8.13
C ILE A 282 -5.74 -5.17 -9.46
N GLU A 283 -5.82 -3.91 -9.79
CA GLU A 283 -5.12 -3.33 -10.94
C GLU A 283 -3.80 -2.73 -10.50
N ILE A 284 -2.75 -3.05 -11.21
CA ILE A 284 -1.40 -2.53 -10.98
C ILE A 284 -0.95 -1.89 -12.27
N GLU A 285 -0.88 -0.57 -12.29
CA GLU A 285 -0.49 0.19 -13.46
C GLU A 285 0.92 0.76 -13.28
N PRO A 286 1.77 0.72 -14.34
CA PRO A 286 3.08 1.33 -14.29
C PRO A 286 2.94 2.85 -14.14
N ILE A 287 3.79 3.45 -13.32
CA ILE A 287 3.97 4.90 -13.32
C ILE A 287 5.06 5.22 -14.32
N HIS A 288 4.74 6.01 -15.35
CA HIS A 288 5.69 6.42 -16.38
C HIS A 288 6.57 7.58 -15.89
N ARG A 289 7.63 7.87 -16.62
CA ARG A 289 8.51 9.01 -16.34
C ARG A 289 8.45 10.00 -17.49
N VAL A 290 8.42 11.28 -17.18
CA VAL A 290 8.62 12.34 -18.17
C VAL A 290 9.88 13.10 -17.79
N VAL A 291 10.88 13.04 -18.67
CA VAL A 291 12.18 13.70 -18.50
C VAL A 291 12.14 15.01 -19.27
N PHE A 292 12.12 16.12 -18.55
CA PHE A 292 12.08 17.46 -19.12
C PHE A 292 13.48 17.99 -19.40
N GLY A 293 13.63 18.76 -20.47
CA GLY A 293 14.89 19.37 -20.87
C GLY A 293 15.74 18.53 -21.82
N VAL A 294 15.24 17.40 -22.33
CA VAL A 294 15.95 16.51 -23.26
C VAL A 294 14.99 15.91 -24.28
N ALA A 295 15.41 15.82 -25.54
CA ALA A 295 14.66 15.15 -26.60
C ALA A 295 14.89 13.63 -26.60
N ALA A 296 13.93 12.85 -27.14
CA ALA A 296 13.97 11.40 -27.13
C ALA A 296 15.23 10.82 -27.81
N LYS A 297 15.68 11.42 -28.88
CA LYS A 297 16.91 10.99 -29.57
C LYS A 297 18.17 11.10 -28.71
N GLU A 298 18.29 12.17 -27.94
CA GLU A 298 19.43 12.39 -27.04
C GLU A 298 19.36 11.47 -25.84
N LEU A 299 18.18 11.33 -25.25
CA LEU A 299 17.95 10.43 -24.12
C LEU A 299 18.19 8.97 -24.51
N TYR A 300 17.74 8.57 -25.73
CA TYR A 300 18.01 7.24 -26.28
C TYR A 300 19.51 6.96 -26.39
N ALA A 301 20.26 7.89 -26.97
CA ALA A 301 21.71 7.72 -27.14
C ALA A 301 22.43 7.61 -25.77
N ALA A 302 22.00 8.38 -24.80
CA ALA A 302 22.54 8.30 -23.44
C ALA A 302 22.19 6.97 -22.75
N LEU A 303 20.95 6.48 -22.90
CA LEU A 303 20.48 5.23 -22.34
C LEU A 303 21.21 4.03 -22.96
N ASP A 304 21.37 4.03 -24.30
CA ASP A 304 22.09 2.97 -25.03
C ASP A 304 23.56 2.91 -24.61
N ALA A 305 24.24 4.07 -24.52
CA ALA A 305 25.62 4.14 -24.09
C ALA A 305 25.79 3.70 -22.62
N TRP A 306 24.83 4.01 -21.75
CA TRP A 306 24.80 3.58 -20.37
C TRP A 306 24.57 2.07 -20.25
N ASP A 307 23.62 1.51 -21.01
CA ASP A 307 23.30 0.08 -21.00
C ASP A 307 24.52 -0.76 -21.43
N GLN A 308 25.27 -0.30 -22.45
CA GLN A 308 26.49 -0.97 -22.92
C GLN A 308 27.61 -0.99 -21.86
N GLN A 309 27.60 -0.08 -20.90
CA GLN A 309 28.57 -0.05 -19.80
C GLN A 309 28.19 -0.97 -18.63
N GLN A 310 26.93 -1.45 -18.58
CA GLN A 310 26.50 -2.39 -17.54
C GLN A 310 27.08 -3.77 -17.81
N GLY A 311 27.46 -4.47 -16.77
CA GLY A 311 27.93 -5.86 -16.90
C GLY A 311 26.80 -6.78 -17.33
N SER A 312 27.03 -7.64 -18.30
CA SER A 312 26.03 -8.63 -18.72
C SER A 312 25.65 -9.56 -17.55
N SER A 313 24.39 -9.57 -17.16
CA SER A 313 23.83 -10.51 -16.19
C SER A 313 23.07 -11.60 -16.94
N ALA A 314 23.63 -12.80 -16.98
CA ALA A 314 23.03 -13.96 -17.65
C ALA A 314 21.65 -14.39 -17.09
N THR A 315 21.19 -13.76 -16.03
CA THR A 315 19.92 -14.08 -15.32
C THR A 315 18.81 -13.07 -15.57
N MET A 316 19.08 -11.96 -16.27
CA MET A 316 18.08 -10.90 -16.50
C MET A 316 17.34 -11.14 -17.82
N SER A 317 16.01 -11.00 -17.79
CA SER A 317 15.15 -11.11 -18.95
C SER A 317 15.30 -9.89 -19.86
N ASP A 318 15.01 -10.06 -21.15
CA ASP A 318 14.88 -9.00 -22.15
C ASP A 318 13.92 -7.91 -21.64
N GLN A 319 14.46 -6.71 -21.38
CA GLN A 319 13.68 -5.57 -20.86
C GLN A 319 13.42 -4.57 -21.97
N ARG A 320 12.16 -4.19 -22.13
CA ARG A 320 11.72 -3.27 -23.18
C ARG A 320 10.99 -2.09 -22.59
N LEU A 321 11.14 -0.93 -23.21
CA LEU A 321 10.42 0.30 -22.91
C LEU A 321 10.19 1.08 -24.22
N ARG A 322 9.45 2.17 -24.14
CA ARG A 322 9.27 3.08 -25.27
C ARG A 322 9.66 4.50 -24.82
N LEU A 323 10.25 5.24 -25.74
CA LEU A 323 10.48 6.68 -25.58
C LEU A 323 9.57 7.41 -26.54
N ALA A 324 8.89 8.44 -26.06
CA ALA A 324 8.02 9.29 -26.88
C ALA A 324 8.32 10.77 -26.63
N ASP A 325 8.30 11.57 -27.70
CA ASP A 325 8.39 13.03 -27.63
C ASP A 325 7.45 13.69 -28.64
N ALA A 326 7.60 14.99 -28.88
CA ALA A 326 6.81 15.75 -29.85
C ALA A 326 6.94 15.25 -31.32
N TYR A 327 7.94 14.45 -31.62
CA TYR A 327 8.27 14.01 -32.99
C TYR A 327 7.94 12.54 -33.25
N GLY A 328 7.58 11.79 -32.22
CA GLY A 328 7.16 10.41 -32.35
C GLY A 328 7.60 9.52 -31.20
N GLU A 329 7.55 8.22 -31.46
CA GLU A 329 7.82 7.17 -30.49
C GLU A 329 8.83 6.15 -31.04
N CYS A 330 9.70 5.64 -30.18
CA CYS A 330 10.61 4.56 -30.51
C CYS A 330 10.65 3.50 -29.40
N ALA A 331 10.79 2.24 -29.80
CA ALA A 331 11.01 1.12 -28.89
C ALA A 331 12.49 1.00 -28.53
N VAL A 332 12.76 0.68 -27.28
CA VAL A 332 14.11 0.47 -26.74
C VAL A 332 14.16 -0.88 -26.04
N ALA A 333 15.22 -1.64 -26.30
CA ALA A 333 15.55 -2.87 -25.59
C ALA A 333 16.86 -2.68 -24.81
N LEU A 334 16.85 -3.03 -23.53
CA LEU A 334 18.06 -3.04 -22.70
C LEU A 334 18.75 -4.41 -22.83
N ALA A 335 19.98 -4.41 -23.27
CA ALA A 335 20.77 -5.63 -23.44
C ALA A 335 21.42 -6.11 -22.14
N ASN A 336 21.74 -5.17 -21.23
CA ASN A 336 22.43 -5.43 -19.98
C ASN A 336 21.70 -4.81 -18.76
N PRO A 337 20.40 -5.14 -18.53
CA PRO A 337 19.64 -4.50 -17.47
C PRO A 337 20.22 -4.85 -16.09
N PRO A 338 20.54 -3.87 -15.22
CA PRO A 338 21.12 -4.11 -13.89
C PRO A 338 20.09 -4.53 -12.84
N ALA A 339 18.80 -4.44 -13.13
CA ALA A 339 17.73 -4.73 -12.18
C ALA A 339 16.77 -5.81 -12.72
N PRO A 340 16.05 -6.54 -11.83
CA PRO A 340 15.09 -7.58 -12.25
C PRO A 340 13.92 -7.09 -13.09
N LEU A 341 13.56 -5.81 -12.97
CA LEU A 341 12.42 -5.18 -13.65
C LEU A 341 12.87 -3.93 -14.40
N THR A 342 12.22 -3.65 -15.54
CA THR A 342 12.50 -2.49 -16.41
C THR A 342 12.49 -1.16 -15.63
N VAL A 343 11.55 -0.99 -14.70
CA VAL A 343 11.48 0.20 -13.85
C VAL A 343 12.75 0.39 -13.01
N GLY A 344 13.32 -0.68 -12.46
CA GLY A 344 14.55 -0.63 -11.69
C GLY A 344 15.76 -0.22 -12.54
N SER A 345 15.85 -0.74 -13.76
CA SER A 345 16.91 -0.38 -14.70
C SER A 345 16.80 1.08 -15.16
N VAL A 346 15.56 1.56 -15.42
CA VAL A 346 15.30 2.98 -15.74
C VAL A 346 15.68 3.89 -14.58
N GLU A 347 15.34 3.54 -13.35
CA GLU A 347 15.72 4.34 -12.18
C GLU A 347 17.23 4.37 -11.96
N ALA A 348 17.94 3.24 -12.20
CA ALA A 348 19.40 3.20 -12.14
C ALA A 348 20.04 4.09 -13.22
N PHE A 349 19.50 4.09 -14.43
CA PHE A 349 19.91 5.01 -15.49
C PHE A 349 19.66 6.48 -15.08
N LEU A 350 18.47 6.82 -14.63
CA LEU A 350 18.14 8.20 -14.26
C LEU A 350 18.97 8.69 -13.07
N ALA A 351 19.29 7.83 -12.10
CA ALA A 351 20.16 8.15 -10.98
C ALA A 351 21.60 8.47 -11.42
N ASP A 352 22.08 7.86 -12.49
CA ASP A 352 23.37 8.17 -13.09
C ASP A 352 23.33 9.40 -14.02
N TYR A 353 22.23 9.53 -14.78
CA TYR A 353 22.07 10.56 -15.82
C TYR A 353 21.80 11.95 -15.27
N LEU A 354 20.83 12.10 -14.37
CA LEU A 354 20.37 13.41 -13.90
C LEU A 354 21.45 14.27 -13.21
N PRO A 355 22.34 13.72 -12.35
CA PRO A 355 23.42 14.52 -11.75
C PRO A 355 24.42 15.08 -12.78
N LYS A 356 24.57 14.42 -13.91
CA LYS A 356 25.48 14.82 -15.01
C LYS A 356 24.86 15.84 -15.96
N HIS A 357 23.55 16.09 -15.89
CA HIS A 357 22.79 16.96 -16.79
C HIS A 357 22.00 18.02 -16.00
N PRO A 358 22.69 19.06 -15.45
CA PRO A 358 22.01 20.14 -14.74
C PRO A 358 20.95 20.82 -15.62
N GLY A 359 19.73 20.96 -15.11
CA GLY A 359 18.58 21.51 -15.85
C GLY A 359 17.66 20.45 -16.46
N VAL A 360 18.05 19.18 -16.49
CA VAL A 360 17.16 18.07 -16.78
C VAL A 360 16.45 17.64 -15.49
N THR A 361 15.14 17.47 -15.56
CA THR A 361 14.32 17.05 -14.42
C THR A 361 13.42 15.89 -14.81
N VAL A 362 12.97 15.12 -13.84
CA VAL A 362 12.04 14.00 -14.06
C VAL A 362 10.79 14.17 -13.22
N ASP A 363 9.63 13.87 -13.82
CA ASP A 363 8.36 13.70 -13.11
C ASP A 363 7.78 12.32 -13.35
N TYR A 364 6.92 11.87 -12.44
CA TYR A 364 6.35 10.54 -12.37
C TYR A 364 4.86 10.64 -12.66
N ILE A 365 4.45 10.09 -13.79
CA ILE A 365 3.13 10.33 -14.37
C ILE A 365 2.32 9.03 -14.42
N HIS A 366 1.13 9.07 -13.84
CA HIS A 366 0.15 8.01 -13.96
C HIS A 366 -0.59 8.10 -15.29
N GLY A 367 -0.65 6.99 -16.01
CA GLY A 367 -1.31 6.89 -17.31
C GLY A 367 -0.43 7.30 -18.51
N GLU A 368 -0.34 6.41 -19.49
CA GLU A 368 0.48 6.56 -20.68
C GLU A 368 0.12 7.81 -21.49
N SER A 369 -1.19 8.03 -21.74
CA SER A 369 -1.67 9.18 -22.50
C SER A 369 -1.28 10.52 -21.87
N ALA A 370 -1.28 10.61 -20.54
CA ALA A 370 -0.87 11.81 -19.81
C ALA A 370 0.64 12.05 -19.93
N ALA A 371 1.45 10.99 -19.87
CA ALA A 371 2.89 11.09 -20.04
C ALA A 371 3.25 11.54 -21.47
N ILE A 372 2.62 10.97 -22.49
CA ILE A 372 2.80 11.37 -23.89
C ILE A 372 2.39 12.84 -24.10
N ALA A 373 1.24 13.25 -23.56
CA ALA A 373 0.75 14.63 -23.69
C ALA A 373 1.73 15.67 -23.09
N LEU A 374 2.38 15.35 -21.98
CA LEU A 374 3.40 16.22 -21.37
C LEU A 374 4.67 16.33 -22.21
N ALA A 375 5.03 15.27 -22.93
CA ALA A 375 6.20 15.26 -23.80
C ALA A 375 5.94 15.81 -25.23
N ALA A 376 4.68 16.05 -25.60
CA ALA A 376 4.27 16.40 -26.95
C ALA A 376 4.53 17.87 -27.35
N ASN A 377 5.13 18.71 -26.51
CA ASN A 377 5.36 20.12 -26.81
C ASN A 377 6.73 20.35 -27.49
N PRO A 378 6.79 20.63 -28.80
CA PRO A 378 8.06 20.80 -29.52
C PRO A 378 8.87 22.03 -29.07
N ALA A 379 8.24 23.02 -28.43
CA ALA A 379 8.91 24.21 -27.91
C ALA A 379 9.60 23.98 -26.56
N LYS A 380 9.28 22.88 -25.88
CA LYS A 380 9.84 22.51 -24.58
C LYS A 380 10.27 21.04 -24.63
N PRO A 381 11.55 20.74 -24.97
CA PRO A 381 12.01 19.37 -25.08
C PRO A 381 11.68 18.56 -23.84
N ALA A 382 11.00 17.44 -24.05
CA ALA A 382 10.71 16.47 -23.01
C ALA A 382 10.59 15.08 -23.63
N THR A 383 10.91 14.05 -22.87
CA THR A 383 10.80 12.65 -23.30
C THR A 383 9.97 11.86 -22.27
N ALA A 384 8.89 11.26 -22.71
CA ALA A 384 8.18 10.25 -21.94
C ALA A 384 8.90 8.91 -22.04
N ILE A 385 9.27 8.33 -20.91
CA ILE A 385 9.73 6.95 -20.77
C ILE A 385 8.52 6.12 -20.41
N LEU A 386 7.99 5.38 -21.39
CA LEU A 386 6.82 4.53 -21.23
C LEU A 386 7.26 3.13 -20.82
N LEU A 387 6.96 2.78 -19.59
CA LEU A 387 7.24 1.46 -19.02
C LEU A 387 6.24 0.43 -19.55
N PRO A 388 6.65 -0.85 -19.68
CA PRO A 388 5.73 -1.93 -20.02
C PRO A 388 4.69 -2.12 -18.91
N ASP A 389 3.59 -2.78 -19.25
CA ASP A 389 2.58 -3.20 -18.29
C ASP A 389 3.24 -3.98 -17.15
N PHE A 390 2.79 -3.67 -15.94
CA PHE A 390 3.30 -4.29 -14.73
C PHE A 390 2.50 -5.56 -14.44
N ALA A 391 3.08 -6.72 -14.72
CA ALA A 391 2.43 -7.98 -14.38
C ALA A 391 2.35 -8.14 -12.85
N LYS A 392 1.18 -8.56 -12.32
CA LYS A 392 0.95 -8.74 -10.88
C LYS A 392 1.99 -9.67 -10.23
N ALA A 393 2.41 -10.72 -10.95
CA ALA A 393 3.46 -11.64 -10.53
C ALA A 393 4.84 -10.96 -10.39
N ASP A 394 5.09 -9.88 -11.13
CA ASP A 394 6.37 -9.16 -11.10
C ASP A 394 6.56 -8.37 -9.80
N LEU A 395 5.49 -8.01 -9.08
CA LEU A 395 5.59 -7.36 -7.78
C LEU A 395 6.35 -8.25 -6.80
N PHE A 396 5.89 -9.48 -6.62
CA PHE A 396 6.55 -10.42 -5.72
C PHE A 396 7.94 -10.82 -6.21
N LYS A 397 8.10 -11.06 -7.52
CA LYS A 397 9.40 -11.29 -8.13
C LYS A 397 10.39 -10.16 -7.85
N GLY A 398 9.95 -8.91 -8.07
CA GLY A 398 10.76 -7.74 -7.84
C GLY A 398 11.20 -7.57 -6.38
N VAL A 399 10.28 -7.78 -5.44
CA VAL A 399 10.57 -7.66 -4.00
C VAL A 399 11.43 -8.83 -3.49
N VAL A 400 11.14 -10.05 -3.91
CA VAL A 400 11.86 -11.25 -3.45
C VAL A 400 13.29 -11.29 -3.99
N LEU A 401 13.49 -10.97 -5.27
CA LEU A 401 14.80 -11.10 -5.95
C LEU A 401 15.58 -9.79 -5.99
N GLY A 402 14.91 -8.65 -6.03
CA GLY A 402 15.52 -7.32 -6.13
C GLY A 402 15.51 -6.52 -4.83
N GLY A 403 14.84 -7.01 -3.79
CA GLY A 403 14.56 -6.26 -2.57
C GLY A 403 13.33 -5.36 -2.75
N VAL A 404 13.36 -4.13 -2.24
CA VAL A 404 12.26 -3.18 -2.45
C VAL A 404 12.31 -2.61 -3.86
N LEU A 405 11.13 -2.41 -4.46
CA LEU A 405 11.02 -1.71 -5.75
C LEU A 405 11.36 -0.22 -5.60
N PRO A 406 11.82 0.44 -6.66
CA PRO A 406 11.97 1.89 -6.69
C PRO A 406 10.65 2.58 -6.33
N ARG A 407 10.75 3.79 -5.80
CA ARG A 407 9.56 4.63 -5.54
C ARG A 407 8.82 4.92 -6.84
N LYS A 408 7.49 5.01 -6.73
CA LYS A 408 6.66 5.31 -7.90
C LYS A 408 6.83 4.27 -9.02
N THR A 409 6.99 3.00 -8.65
CA THR A 409 7.03 1.89 -9.61
C THR A 409 5.67 1.66 -10.22
N PHE A 410 4.64 1.64 -9.39
CA PHE A 410 3.27 1.34 -9.81
C PHE A 410 2.24 2.14 -8.98
N SER A 411 1.03 2.21 -9.47
CA SER A 411 -0.16 2.62 -8.73
C SER A 411 -1.12 1.44 -8.62
N MET A 412 -1.78 1.32 -7.47
CA MET A 412 -2.87 0.37 -7.27
C MET A 412 -4.19 1.13 -7.26
N GLY A 413 -4.92 1.06 -8.37
CA GLY A 413 -6.19 1.76 -8.57
C GLY A 413 -6.08 3.28 -8.55
N HIS A 414 -7.20 3.95 -8.80
CA HIS A 414 -7.33 5.40 -8.73
C HIS A 414 -7.36 5.92 -7.28
N ALA A 415 -7.25 7.25 -7.11
CA ALA A 415 -7.25 7.87 -5.78
C ALA A 415 -8.54 7.55 -5.00
N GLU A 416 -9.69 7.57 -5.68
CA GLU A 416 -11.01 7.28 -5.11
C GLU A 416 -11.18 5.82 -4.69
N GLU A 417 -10.36 4.91 -5.23
CA GLU A 417 -10.40 3.46 -4.98
C GLU A 417 -9.49 3.03 -3.84
N LYS A 418 -8.72 3.95 -3.27
CA LYS A 418 -7.91 3.70 -2.09
C LYS A 418 -8.80 3.28 -0.91
N ARG A 419 -8.18 2.65 0.08
CA ARG A 419 -8.93 2.15 1.23
C ARG A 419 -9.59 3.29 2.00
N TYR A 420 -10.83 3.06 2.44
CA TYR A 420 -11.54 3.93 3.37
C TYR A 420 -11.36 3.42 4.80
N TYR A 421 -11.17 4.34 5.72
CA TYR A 421 -11.17 4.04 7.15
C TYR A 421 -12.57 3.65 7.59
N ASN A 422 -12.74 2.48 8.14
CA ASN A 422 -14.04 1.98 8.59
C ASN A 422 -13.91 1.22 9.92
N GLU A 423 -13.08 0.18 9.95
CA GLU A 423 -12.79 -0.60 11.15
C GLU A 423 -11.80 0.14 12.04
N CYS A 424 -11.91 -0.08 13.34
CA CYS A 424 -11.00 0.48 14.34
C CYS A 424 -10.41 -0.61 15.23
N ARG A 425 -9.30 -0.30 15.88
CA ARG A 425 -8.68 -1.15 16.90
C ARG A 425 -8.03 -0.28 17.98
N VAL A 426 -8.04 -0.77 19.22
CA VAL A 426 -7.31 -0.14 20.32
C VAL A 426 -5.81 -0.40 20.16
N ILE A 427 -5.00 0.65 20.30
CA ILE A 427 -3.53 0.58 20.26
C ILE A 427 -2.86 1.18 21.50
N GLY A 428 -3.56 2.05 22.24
CA GLY A 428 -3.14 2.61 23.52
C GLY A 428 -3.80 1.90 24.68
N LEU A 429 -3.08 1.75 25.78
CA LEU A 429 -3.59 1.22 27.06
C LEU A 429 -4.26 2.33 27.86
#